data_2897be2db5d29ef81a635253617b7e71
#
_entry.id   2897be2db5d29ef81a635253617b7e71
#
_cell.length_a   1.000
_cell.length_b   1.000
_cell.length_c   1.000
_cell.angle_alpha   90.00
_cell.angle_beta   90.00
_cell.angle_gamma   90.00
#
_symmetry.space_group_name_H-M   'P 1'
#
loop_
_entity.id
_entity.type
_entity.pdbx_description
1 polymer ?
#
loop_
_entity_poly.entity_id
_entity_poly.type
_entity_poly.pdbx_seq_one_letter_code
_entity_poly.pdbx_strand_id
1 'polypeptide(L)'
;MVKNIIATDKNKVDTFYSVQQIRTQKLNNWKGWKCNALQHVLSIDEKGDVRGGDCESAGYLGNIYDKIIFPKNLWVSCPLDWCKCYLDMPTPKKSNDKNSFLQEIKGIKQDKYVSWYLLKQCNFDCWYCPTSVHSKEKDNQKFEDIIKAIDKFYELGWQNAKFTFWGGEPTLFKKYIEICKYLYDNNSKVTTNTNGSRSIDYLVNLSKYSNLNISIHRQEVNFRKMYDKLKALSYRDSKNWVIVKCMIEPGCLSKWKSFLKAIQHLENISIHLNTLWGISNDRSVWVDEQMDGYTDKELKLISNFGQFK
;
A
#
# COMPACT_ATOMS: atom_id res chain seq x y z
N MET A 1 6.13 3.33 -11.22
CA MET A 1 6.17 2.31 -12.32
C MET A 1 4.74 1.95 -12.69
N VAL A 2 4.34 2.22 -13.93
CA VAL A 2 3.03 1.79 -14.44
C VAL A 2 3.09 0.27 -14.61
N LYS A 3 2.36 -0.49 -13.78
CA LYS A 3 2.20 -1.93 -13.98
C LYS A 3 1.20 -2.11 -15.14
N ASN A 4 1.66 -2.62 -16.26
CA ASN A 4 0.77 -3.01 -17.35
C ASN A 4 0.16 -4.38 -17.03
N ILE A 5 -1.14 -4.50 -17.20
CA ILE A 5 -1.90 -5.74 -17.07
C ILE A 5 -2.12 -6.29 -18.47
N ILE A 6 -1.82 -7.56 -18.68
CA ILE A 6 -2.16 -8.24 -19.95
C ILE A 6 -3.53 -8.87 -19.77
N ALA A 7 -4.50 -8.39 -20.53
CA ALA A 7 -5.84 -8.94 -20.57
C ALA A 7 -6.11 -9.56 -21.94
N THR A 8 -6.62 -10.79 -21.94
CA THR A 8 -6.98 -11.52 -23.15
C THR A 8 -8.49 -11.44 -23.33
N ASP A 9 -8.94 -11.02 -24.50
CA ASP A 9 -10.37 -10.95 -24.85
C ASP A 9 -10.93 -12.30 -25.33
N LYS A 10 -12.23 -12.33 -25.63
CA LYS A 10 -12.94 -13.52 -26.16
C LYS A 10 -12.42 -14.00 -27.51
N ASN A 11 -11.74 -13.14 -28.28
CA ASN A 11 -11.13 -13.47 -29.56
C ASN A 11 -9.67 -13.93 -29.41
N LYS A 12 -9.19 -14.12 -28.15
CA LYS A 12 -7.82 -14.48 -27.80
C LYS A 12 -6.77 -13.41 -28.15
N VAL A 13 -7.19 -12.14 -28.21
CA VAL A 13 -6.30 -11.00 -28.44
C VAL A 13 -5.83 -10.46 -27.09
N ASP A 14 -4.51 -10.32 -26.95
CA ASP A 14 -3.89 -9.75 -25.76
C ASP A 14 -3.80 -8.22 -25.88
N THR A 15 -4.28 -7.52 -24.88
CA THR A 15 -4.19 -6.06 -24.77
C THR A 15 -3.50 -5.66 -23.46
N PHE A 16 -2.65 -4.65 -23.55
CA PHE A 16 -1.94 -4.10 -22.40
C PHE A 16 -2.73 -2.94 -21.79
N TYR A 17 -3.04 -3.04 -20.51
CA TYR A 17 -3.72 -2.00 -19.76
C TYR A 17 -2.88 -1.58 -18.56
N SER A 18 -2.85 -0.30 -18.25
CA SER A 18 -2.47 0.13 -16.90
C SER A 18 -3.59 -0.19 -15.91
N VAL A 19 -3.27 -0.27 -14.62
CA VAL A 19 -4.29 -0.41 -13.56
C VAL A 19 -5.31 0.72 -13.64
N GLN A 20 -4.85 1.95 -13.95
CA GLN A 20 -5.73 3.09 -14.09
C GLN A 20 -6.71 2.93 -15.27
N GLN A 21 -6.25 2.43 -16.42
CA GLN A 21 -7.13 2.16 -17.57
C GLN A 21 -8.18 1.10 -17.25
N ILE A 22 -7.80 0.01 -16.57
CA ILE A 22 -8.75 -1.03 -16.13
C ILE A 22 -9.86 -0.40 -15.27
N ARG A 23 -9.49 0.49 -14.33
CA ARG A 23 -10.46 1.16 -13.44
C ARG A 23 -11.34 2.17 -14.19
N THR A 24 -10.76 3.05 -14.99
CA THR A 24 -11.51 4.10 -15.70
C THR A 24 -12.44 3.54 -16.76
N GLN A 25 -12.05 2.43 -17.40
CA GLN A 25 -12.88 1.72 -18.36
C GLN A 25 -13.84 0.70 -17.70
N LYS A 26 -13.86 0.63 -16.36
CA LYS A 26 -14.71 -0.28 -15.60
C LYS A 26 -14.55 -1.76 -16.01
N LEU A 27 -13.33 -2.18 -16.35
CA LEU A 27 -13.02 -3.55 -16.76
C LEU A 27 -12.70 -4.48 -15.58
N ASN A 28 -12.74 -4.00 -14.35
CA ASN A 28 -12.39 -4.69 -13.11
C ASN A 28 -13.58 -5.35 -12.40
N ASN A 29 -14.70 -5.55 -13.08
CA ASN A 29 -15.78 -6.39 -12.57
C ASN A 29 -15.46 -7.86 -12.86
N TRP A 30 -14.94 -8.55 -11.84
CA TRP A 30 -14.51 -9.94 -11.94
C TRP A 30 -15.24 -10.86 -10.96
N LYS A 31 -16.45 -10.48 -10.56
CA LYS A 31 -17.29 -11.35 -9.71
C LYS A 31 -17.48 -12.71 -10.36
N GLY A 32 -17.27 -13.76 -9.59
CA GLY A 32 -17.36 -15.14 -10.06
C GLY A 32 -16.15 -15.65 -10.84
N TRP A 33 -15.21 -14.77 -11.22
CA TRP A 33 -13.98 -15.23 -11.89
C TRP A 33 -13.09 -16.03 -10.92
N LYS A 34 -12.34 -16.97 -11.47
CA LYS A 34 -11.26 -17.61 -10.71
C LYS A 34 -10.08 -16.65 -10.59
N CYS A 35 -9.66 -16.38 -9.35
CA CYS A 35 -8.54 -15.50 -9.01
C CYS A 35 -7.43 -16.27 -8.30
N ASN A 36 -6.18 -16.01 -8.69
CA ASN A 36 -5.01 -16.66 -8.12
C ASN A 36 -4.29 -15.78 -7.07
N ALA A 37 -5.04 -14.98 -6.32
CA ALA A 37 -4.47 -14.08 -5.32
C ALA A 37 -3.64 -14.83 -4.27
N LEU A 38 -4.06 -16.02 -3.84
CA LEU A 38 -3.36 -16.83 -2.83
C LEU A 38 -1.90 -17.16 -3.17
N GLN A 39 -1.51 -17.16 -4.44
CA GLN A 39 -0.11 -17.38 -4.85
C GLN A 39 0.72 -16.12 -4.88
N HIS A 40 0.08 -14.95 -4.85
CA HIS A 40 0.75 -13.70 -5.19
C HIS A 40 0.62 -12.61 -4.13
N VAL A 41 -0.48 -12.58 -3.41
CA VAL A 41 -0.77 -11.53 -2.44
C VAL A 41 -1.33 -12.13 -1.16
N LEU A 42 -0.73 -11.76 -0.03
CA LEU A 42 -1.25 -12.03 1.31
C LEU A 42 -1.46 -10.72 2.03
N SER A 43 -2.50 -10.64 2.83
CA SER A 43 -2.72 -9.60 3.84
C SER A 43 -2.57 -10.19 5.23
N ILE A 44 -1.99 -9.41 6.14
CA ILE A 44 -1.83 -9.75 7.55
C ILE A 44 -2.35 -8.58 8.36
N ASP A 45 -3.27 -8.84 9.28
CA ASP A 45 -3.78 -7.82 10.18
C ASP A 45 -2.94 -7.67 11.46
N GLU A 46 -3.28 -6.71 12.32
CA GLU A 46 -2.57 -6.41 13.55
C GLU A 46 -2.64 -7.54 14.61
N LYS A 47 -3.53 -8.50 14.42
CA LYS A 47 -3.65 -9.70 15.26
C LYS A 47 -2.83 -10.87 14.71
N GLY A 48 -2.25 -10.69 13.53
CA GLY A 48 -1.50 -11.73 12.83
C GLY A 48 -2.36 -12.67 11.99
N ASP A 49 -3.63 -12.37 11.79
CA ASP A 49 -4.50 -13.15 10.92
C ASP A 49 -4.10 -12.97 9.46
N VAL A 50 -3.90 -14.07 8.78
CA VAL A 50 -3.46 -14.13 7.38
C VAL A 50 -4.62 -14.43 6.46
N ARG A 51 -4.80 -13.58 5.44
CA ARG A 51 -5.80 -13.76 4.39
C ARG A 51 -5.17 -13.68 3.02
N GLY A 52 -5.79 -14.34 2.06
CA GLY A 52 -5.36 -14.28 0.67
C GLY A 52 -5.91 -13.02 -0.03
N GLY A 53 -5.01 -12.34 -0.77
CA GLY A 53 -5.31 -11.07 -1.43
C GLY A 53 -5.25 -9.88 -0.47
N ASP A 54 -4.92 -8.72 -1.00
CA ASP A 54 -5.04 -7.44 -0.28
C ASP A 54 -6.54 -7.05 -0.09
N CYS A 55 -7.40 -7.62 -0.91
CA CYS A 55 -8.86 -7.55 -0.77
C CYS A 55 -9.43 -8.50 0.30
N GLU A 56 -8.59 -9.34 0.91
CA GLU A 56 -8.94 -10.36 1.92
C GLU A 56 -9.99 -11.41 1.46
N SER A 57 -10.38 -11.36 0.18
CA SER A 57 -11.49 -12.16 -0.36
C SER A 57 -11.09 -13.60 -0.74
N ALA A 58 -9.80 -13.91 -0.74
CA ALA A 58 -9.32 -15.27 -1.06
C ALA A 58 -9.33 -16.22 0.14
N GLY A 59 -9.87 -15.77 1.28
CA GLY A 59 -10.13 -16.58 2.46
C GLY A 59 -9.06 -16.48 3.55
N TYR A 60 -9.45 -16.92 4.73
CA TYR A 60 -8.59 -16.98 5.92
C TYR A 60 -7.67 -18.19 5.84
N LEU A 61 -6.38 -17.97 6.09
CA LEU A 61 -5.32 -18.99 5.99
C LEU A 61 -4.78 -19.43 7.34
N GLY A 62 -5.14 -18.75 8.42
CA GLY A 62 -4.62 -19.00 9.75
C GLY A 62 -3.97 -17.75 10.35
N ASN A 63 -3.18 -17.95 11.39
CA ASN A 63 -2.51 -16.87 12.11
C ASN A 63 -0.99 -17.08 12.12
N ILE A 64 -0.22 -15.98 11.98
CA ILE A 64 1.25 -16.04 11.90
C ILE A 64 1.89 -16.56 13.20
N TYR A 65 1.21 -16.38 14.34
CA TYR A 65 1.69 -16.81 15.66
C TYR A 65 1.33 -18.25 15.99
N ASP A 66 0.48 -18.90 15.17
CA ASP A 66 0.06 -20.29 15.32
C ASP A 66 0.38 -21.08 14.04
N LYS A 67 -0.59 -21.22 13.17
CA LYS A 67 -0.47 -22.03 11.96
C LYS A 67 -1.07 -21.33 10.74
N ILE A 68 -0.33 -21.38 9.62
CA ILE A 68 -0.81 -20.93 8.31
C ILE A 68 -0.98 -22.19 7.45
N ILE A 69 -2.17 -22.33 6.85
CA ILE A 69 -2.52 -23.47 5.98
C ILE A 69 -2.98 -22.96 4.63
N PHE A 70 -2.21 -23.25 3.59
CA PHE A 70 -2.63 -22.99 2.22
C PHE A 70 -3.56 -24.11 1.73
N PRO A 71 -4.68 -23.77 1.08
CA PRO A 71 -5.54 -24.79 0.47
C PRO A 71 -4.83 -25.44 -0.73
N LYS A 72 -5.19 -26.70 -1.03
CA LYS A 72 -4.62 -27.40 -2.20
C LYS A 72 -4.94 -26.67 -3.52
N ASN A 73 -6.13 -26.07 -3.63
CA ASN A 73 -6.50 -25.25 -4.77
C ASN A 73 -6.26 -23.79 -4.44
N LEU A 74 -5.30 -23.17 -5.12
CA LEU A 74 -4.92 -21.78 -4.94
C LEU A 74 -5.74 -20.79 -5.79
N TRP A 75 -6.67 -21.31 -6.61
CA TRP A 75 -7.63 -20.53 -7.36
C TRP A 75 -8.94 -20.42 -6.62
N VAL A 76 -9.33 -19.21 -6.26
CA VAL A 76 -10.58 -18.91 -5.54
C VAL A 76 -11.57 -18.20 -6.45
N SER A 77 -12.86 -18.34 -6.18
CA SER A 77 -13.89 -17.56 -6.87
C SER A 77 -13.95 -16.17 -6.26
N CYS A 78 -13.80 -15.12 -7.08
CA CYS A 78 -13.87 -13.74 -6.61
C CYS A 78 -15.31 -13.41 -6.19
N PRO A 79 -15.57 -13.00 -4.93
CA PRO A 79 -16.91 -12.65 -4.47
C PRO A 79 -17.26 -11.18 -4.74
N LEU A 80 -16.28 -10.34 -5.08
CA LEU A 80 -16.40 -8.90 -5.18
C LEU A 80 -16.93 -8.48 -6.56
N ASP A 81 -17.85 -7.53 -6.57
CA ASP A 81 -18.32 -6.92 -7.82
C ASP A 81 -17.19 -6.18 -8.53
N TRP A 82 -16.31 -5.51 -7.77
CA TRP A 82 -15.21 -4.73 -8.30
C TRP A 82 -13.89 -5.07 -7.62
N CYS A 83 -12.87 -5.41 -8.37
CA CYS A 83 -11.51 -5.54 -7.86
C CYS A 83 -10.89 -4.14 -7.72
N LYS A 84 -10.68 -3.68 -6.48
CA LYS A 84 -10.23 -2.31 -6.19
C LYS A 84 -8.75 -2.22 -5.82
N CYS A 85 -8.19 -3.31 -5.29
CA CYS A 85 -6.84 -3.33 -4.75
C CYS A 85 -5.77 -3.31 -5.84
N TYR A 86 -4.81 -2.42 -5.68
CA TYR A 86 -3.72 -2.23 -6.63
C TYR A 86 -2.80 -3.45 -6.74
N LEU A 87 -2.69 -4.23 -5.66
CA LEU A 87 -1.90 -5.46 -5.62
C LEU A 87 -2.64 -6.64 -6.25
N ASP A 88 -3.96 -6.70 -6.10
CA ASP A 88 -4.77 -7.82 -6.59
C ASP A 88 -5.15 -7.69 -8.07
N MET A 89 -5.29 -6.46 -8.59
CA MET A 89 -5.67 -6.28 -10.00
C MET A 89 -4.75 -7.00 -10.98
N PRO A 90 -3.41 -6.94 -10.86
CA PRO A 90 -2.49 -7.61 -11.76
C PRO A 90 -2.34 -9.11 -11.47
N THR A 91 -3.00 -9.69 -10.47
CA THR A 91 -2.93 -11.13 -10.24
C THR A 91 -3.70 -11.89 -11.33
N PRO A 92 -3.27 -13.11 -11.73
CA PRO A 92 -3.96 -13.90 -12.74
C PRO A 92 -5.41 -14.17 -12.38
N LYS A 93 -6.27 -14.02 -13.37
CA LYS A 93 -7.71 -14.30 -13.26
C LYS A 93 -8.22 -14.94 -14.53
N LYS A 94 -9.24 -15.79 -14.40
CA LYS A 94 -9.91 -16.46 -15.53
C LYS A 94 -11.40 -16.32 -15.38
N SER A 95 -12.06 -15.92 -16.48
CA SER A 95 -13.51 -15.89 -16.57
C SER A 95 -14.06 -17.31 -16.59
N ASN A 96 -15.19 -17.52 -15.92
CA ASN A 96 -16.03 -18.71 -16.06
C ASN A 96 -17.10 -18.51 -17.14
N ASP A 97 -17.34 -17.27 -17.58
CA ASP A 97 -18.31 -16.93 -18.61
C ASP A 97 -17.62 -16.74 -19.96
N LYS A 98 -17.91 -17.65 -20.90
CA LYS A 98 -17.36 -17.61 -22.27
C LYS A 98 -17.82 -16.39 -23.08
N ASN A 99 -18.91 -15.74 -22.66
CA ASN A 99 -19.46 -14.55 -23.33
C ASN A 99 -18.86 -13.24 -22.79
N SER A 100 -18.15 -13.29 -21.66
CA SER A 100 -17.48 -12.12 -21.13
C SER A 100 -16.51 -11.53 -22.17
N PHE A 101 -16.46 -10.20 -22.28
CA PHE A 101 -15.55 -9.52 -23.19
C PHE A 101 -14.08 -9.88 -22.91
N LEU A 102 -13.67 -9.79 -21.64
CA LEU A 102 -12.37 -10.29 -21.20
C LEU A 102 -12.51 -11.72 -20.69
N GLN A 103 -11.55 -12.57 -21.03
CA GLN A 103 -11.53 -13.98 -20.65
C GLN A 103 -10.45 -14.30 -19.61
N GLU A 104 -9.34 -13.59 -19.66
CA GLU A 104 -8.21 -13.87 -18.80
C GLU A 104 -7.43 -12.59 -18.47
N ILE A 105 -6.95 -12.49 -17.23
CA ILE A 105 -5.87 -11.60 -16.82
C ILE A 105 -4.65 -12.47 -16.62
N LYS A 106 -3.64 -12.34 -17.49
CA LYS A 106 -2.44 -13.19 -17.43
C LYS A 106 -1.48 -12.78 -16.32
N GLY A 107 -1.65 -11.59 -15.81
CA GLY A 107 -0.68 -11.03 -14.86
C GLY A 107 0.67 -10.72 -15.50
N ILE A 108 1.44 -9.84 -14.88
CA ILE A 108 2.85 -9.64 -15.25
C ILE A 108 3.68 -10.49 -14.29
N LYS A 109 4.93 -10.83 -14.67
CA LYS A 109 5.91 -11.56 -13.85
C LYS A 109 5.68 -11.33 -12.35
N GLN A 110 5.26 -12.39 -11.69
CA GLN A 110 4.51 -12.26 -10.46
C GLN A 110 5.46 -12.25 -9.28
N ASP A 111 5.78 -11.03 -8.84
CA ASP A 111 6.32 -10.85 -7.50
C ASP A 111 5.27 -11.29 -6.47
N LYS A 112 5.70 -11.93 -5.42
CA LYS A 112 4.86 -12.18 -4.23
C LYS A 112 4.82 -10.92 -3.36
N TYR A 113 3.65 -10.59 -2.84
CA TYR A 113 3.42 -9.42 -2.00
C TYR A 113 2.83 -9.82 -0.67
N VAL A 114 3.34 -9.26 0.40
CA VAL A 114 2.78 -9.33 1.75
C VAL A 114 2.41 -7.93 2.20
N SER A 115 1.12 -7.66 2.32
CA SER A 115 0.56 -6.44 2.86
C SER A 115 0.36 -6.66 4.36
N TRP A 116 1.15 -6.02 5.22
CA TRP A 116 1.13 -6.26 6.66
C TRP A 116 0.69 -5.02 7.42
N TYR A 117 -0.52 -5.11 7.98
CA TYR A 117 -1.00 -4.16 8.96
C TYR A 117 -0.34 -4.46 10.31
N LEU A 118 0.81 -3.82 10.55
CA LEU A 118 1.70 -4.22 11.64
C LEU A 118 1.14 -3.87 13.01
N LEU A 119 0.54 -2.68 13.17
CA LEU A 119 0.01 -2.21 14.45
C LEU A 119 -1.04 -1.11 14.28
N LYS A 120 -1.94 -0.97 15.27
CA LYS A 120 -2.92 0.13 15.34
C LYS A 120 -2.35 1.40 15.94
N GLN A 121 -1.31 1.30 16.74
CA GLN A 121 -0.75 2.45 17.44
C GLN A 121 -0.32 3.53 16.43
N CYS A 122 -0.81 4.76 16.65
CA CYS A 122 -0.42 5.94 15.90
C CYS A 122 -0.20 7.13 16.83
N ASN A 123 0.83 7.91 16.56
CA ASN A 123 1.12 9.14 17.29
C ASN A 123 0.37 10.37 16.74
N PHE A 124 -0.23 10.27 15.53
CA PHE A 124 -1.11 11.28 14.95
C PHE A 124 -2.57 11.01 15.27
N ASP A 125 -3.43 12.01 15.12
CA ASP A 125 -4.86 11.93 15.32
C ASP A 125 -5.63 12.58 14.17
N CYS A 126 -5.31 12.15 12.96
CA CYS A 126 -5.90 12.70 11.73
C CYS A 126 -7.41 12.47 11.73
N TRP A 127 -8.20 13.55 11.63
CA TRP A 127 -9.67 13.50 11.67
C TRP A 127 -10.30 12.65 10.55
N TYR A 128 -9.59 12.48 9.44
CA TYR A 128 -9.99 11.66 8.29
C TYR A 128 -9.42 10.22 8.32
N CYS A 129 -8.83 9.81 9.42
CA CYS A 129 -8.39 8.44 9.59
C CYS A 129 -9.45 7.65 10.37
N PRO A 130 -9.90 6.48 9.87
CA PRO A 130 -10.87 5.66 10.60
C PRO A 130 -10.31 5.13 11.91
N THR A 131 -11.18 5.05 12.93
CA THR A 131 -10.82 4.52 14.24
C THR A 131 -10.49 3.02 14.21
N SER A 132 -10.95 2.30 13.19
CA SER A 132 -10.59 0.90 12.99
C SER A 132 -9.10 0.67 12.69
N VAL A 133 -8.42 1.70 12.12
CA VAL A 133 -7.03 1.57 11.67
C VAL A 133 -6.03 2.39 12.46
N HIS A 134 -6.45 3.09 13.51
CA HIS A 134 -5.52 3.77 14.41
C HIS A 134 -6.01 3.78 15.87
N SER A 135 -5.07 3.74 16.79
CA SER A 135 -5.32 3.77 18.22
C SER A 135 -4.17 4.50 18.93
N LYS A 136 -4.41 4.97 20.15
CA LYS A 136 -3.34 5.43 21.07
C LYS A 136 -2.81 4.30 21.94
N GLU A 137 -3.48 3.16 21.96
CA GLU A 137 -3.06 2.00 22.72
C GLU A 137 -1.78 1.40 22.14
N LYS A 138 -0.94 0.86 23.02
CA LYS A 138 0.28 0.17 22.62
C LYS A 138 -0.04 -1.24 22.17
N ASP A 139 0.50 -1.63 21.06
CA ASP A 139 0.46 -3.01 20.61
C ASP A 139 1.43 -3.87 21.44
N ASN A 140 1.06 -5.12 21.66
CA ASN A 140 1.83 -6.08 22.46
C ASN A 140 2.62 -7.07 21.60
N GLN A 141 2.77 -6.81 20.31
CA GLN A 141 3.53 -7.69 19.42
C GLN A 141 5.01 -7.72 19.79
N LYS A 142 5.60 -8.91 19.69
CA LYS A 142 7.01 -9.13 19.99
C LYS A 142 7.82 -9.26 18.71
N PHE A 143 9.01 -8.68 18.71
CA PHE A 143 9.93 -8.75 17.59
C PHE A 143 10.22 -10.20 17.17
N GLU A 144 10.46 -11.07 18.16
CA GLU A 144 10.82 -12.47 17.94
C GLU A 144 9.70 -13.26 17.24
N ASP A 145 8.44 -12.92 17.53
CA ASP A 145 7.29 -13.57 16.88
C ASP A 145 7.12 -13.10 15.43
N ILE A 146 7.39 -11.81 15.16
CA ILE A 146 7.40 -11.29 13.78
C ILE A 146 8.48 -11.96 12.94
N ILE A 147 9.70 -12.13 13.48
CA ILE A 147 10.78 -12.81 12.78
C ILE A 147 10.42 -14.27 12.49
N LYS A 148 9.89 -15.00 13.48
CA LYS A 148 9.39 -16.39 13.26
C LYS A 148 8.33 -16.48 12.17
N ALA A 149 7.43 -15.48 12.12
CA ALA A 149 6.41 -15.43 11.08
C ALA A 149 7.02 -15.21 9.68
N ILE A 150 8.03 -14.35 9.57
CA ILE A 150 8.77 -14.13 8.33
C ILE A 150 9.47 -15.41 7.87
N ASP A 151 10.14 -16.11 8.80
CA ASP A 151 10.81 -17.40 8.53
C ASP A 151 9.81 -18.43 8.01
N LYS A 152 8.63 -18.51 8.62
CA LYS A 152 7.56 -19.38 8.17
C LYS A 152 7.07 -19.07 6.76
N PHE A 153 6.98 -17.78 6.39
CA PHE A 153 6.70 -17.42 5.00
C PHE A 153 7.81 -17.91 4.05
N TYR A 154 9.05 -17.81 4.45
CA TYR A 154 10.17 -18.29 3.63
C TYR A 154 10.11 -19.82 3.46
N GLU A 155 9.82 -20.59 4.51
CA GLU A 155 9.59 -22.03 4.44
C GLU A 155 8.43 -22.40 3.49
N LEU A 156 7.39 -21.57 3.43
CA LEU A 156 6.26 -21.72 2.53
C LEU A 156 6.52 -21.22 1.09
N GLY A 157 7.78 -20.91 0.74
CA GLY A 157 8.18 -20.51 -0.60
C GLY A 157 7.94 -19.03 -0.91
N TRP A 158 7.84 -18.15 0.11
CA TRP A 158 7.66 -16.71 -0.06
C TRP A 158 8.99 -15.94 0.03
N GLN A 159 10.11 -16.60 -0.29
CA GLN A 159 11.40 -15.92 -0.44
C GLN A 159 11.32 -14.86 -1.54
N ASN A 160 12.08 -13.78 -1.38
CA ASN A 160 12.08 -12.63 -2.29
C ASN A 160 10.74 -11.89 -2.40
N ALA A 161 9.81 -12.10 -1.49
CA ALA A 161 8.55 -11.38 -1.47
C ALA A 161 8.76 -9.88 -1.19
N LYS A 162 7.78 -9.07 -1.60
CA LYS A 162 7.72 -7.64 -1.31
C LYS A 162 6.81 -7.44 -0.11
N PHE A 163 7.38 -7.02 1.00
CA PHE A 163 6.66 -6.70 2.22
C PHE A 163 6.30 -5.21 2.24
N THR A 164 5.04 -4.90 2.44
CA THR A 164 4.56 -3.54 2.65
C THR A 164 3.97 -3.45 4.05
N PHE A 165 4.63 -2.68 4.91
CA PHE A 165 4.14 -2.40 6.26
C PHE A 165 3.31 -1.13 6.28
N TRP A 166 2.16 -1.22 6.94
CA TRP A 166 1.23 -0.12 7.14
C TRP A 166 0.45 -0.31 8.44
N GLY A 167 -0.54 0.54 8.71
CA GLY A 167 -1.34 0.49 9.93
C GLY A 167 -1.47 1.88 10.53
N GLY A 168 -1.42 2.01 11.85
CA GLY A 168 -1.29 3.28 12.52
C GLY A 168 0.02 3.97 12.09
N GLU A 169 1.10 3.78 12.85
CA GLU A 169 2.44 4.24 12.44
C GLU A 169 3.47 3.13 12.67
N PRO A 170 3.83 2.35 11.65
CA PRO A 170 4.71 1.19 11.79
C PRO A 170 6.05 1.48 12.46
N THR A 171 6.58 2.69 12.28
CA THR A 171 7.87 3.08 12.86
C THR A 171 7.83 3.27 14.39
N LEU A 172 6.65 3.21 15.01
CA LEU A 172 6.53 3.18 16.47
C LEU A 172 6.90 1.82 17.06
N PHE A 173 6.87 0.74 16.26
CA PHE A 173 7.36 -0.56 16.71
C PHE A 173 8.83 -0.48 17.11
N LYS A 174 9.17 -0.95 18.32
CA LYS A 174 10.48 -0.67 18.96
C LYS A 174 11.69 -1.13 18.14
N LYS A 175 11.58 -2.27 17.46
CA LYS A 175 12.66 -2.86 16.63
C LYS A 175 12.30 -2.88 15.14
N TYR A 176 11.63 -1.82 14.66
CA TYR A 176 11.12 -1.80 13.29
C TYR A 176 12.23 -1.82 12.22
N ILE A 177 13.33 -1.07 12.45
CA ILE A 177 14.46 -1.07 11.52
C ILE A 177 15.10 -2.45 11.44
N GLU A 178 15.17 -3.17 12.54
CA GLU A 178 15.71 -4.52 12.60
C GLU A 178 14.86 -5.52 11.82
N ILE A 179 13.52 -5.37 11.82
CA ILE A 179 12.63 -6.15 10.94
C ILE A 179 12.95 -5.85 9.47
N CYS A 180 13.03 -4.57 9.11
CA CYS A 180 13.33 -4.16 7.73
C CYS A 180 14.71 -4.67 7.28
N LYS A 181 15.70 -4.58 8.16
CA LYS A 181 17.05 -5.11 7.92
C LYS A 181 17.03 -6.62 7.72
N TYR A 182 16.34 -7.36 8.59
CA TYR A 182 16.20 -8.82 8.47
C TYR A 182 15.63 -9.25 7.12
N LEU A 183 14.54 -8.60 6.69
CA LEU A 183 13.93 -8.84 5.38
C LEU A 183 14.88 -8.49 4.22
N TYR A 184 15.57 -7.36 4.31
CA TYR A 184 16.54 -6.88 3.32
C TYR A 184 17.72 -7.85 3.17
N ASP A 185 18.31 -8.30 4.28
CA ASP A 185 19.43 -9.26 4.32
C ASP A 185 19.02 -10.63 3.73
N ASN A 186 17.73 -10.98 3.78
CA ASN A 186 17.15 -12.18 3.17
C ASN A 186 16.56 -11.93 1.77
N ASN A 187 17.03 -10.90 1.04
CA ASN A 187 16.65 -10.57 -0.33
C ASN A 187 15.17 -10.20 -0.54
N SER A 188 14.40 -9.95 0.51
CA SER A 188 13.05 -9.42 0.42
C SER A 188 13.08 -7.90 0.25
N LYS A 189 12.11 -7.36 -0.49
CA LYS A 189 11.95 -5.91 -0.64
C LYS A 189 10.97 -5.39 0.38
N VAL A 190 11.33 -4.30 1.04
CA VAL A 190 10.47 -3.69 2.05
C VAL A 190 9.96 -2.34 1.55
N THR A 191 8.71 -2.04 1.85
CA THR A 191 8.09 -0.72 1.70
C THR A 191 7.43 -0.35 3.02
N THR A 192 7.77 0.81 3.56
CA THR A 192 7.19 1.36 4.78
C THR A 192 6.25 2.51 4.43
N ASN A 193 4.97 2.39 4.81
CA ASN A 193 4.06 3.52 4.84
C ASN A 193 4.19 4.19 6.20
N THR A 194 4.59 5.46 6.24
CA THR A 194 4.86 6.18 7.49
C THR A 194 4.37 7.63 7.42
N ASN A 195 4.00 8.19 8.56
CA ASN A 195 3.66 9.61 8.68
C ASN A 195 4.92 10.52 8.79
N GLY A 196 6.12 9.93 8.78
CA GLY A 196 7.40 10.65 8.83
C GLY A 196 7.68 11.35 10.17
N SER A 197 7.02 10.96 11.26
CA SER A 197 7.16 11.61 12.58
C SER A 197 8.54 11.39 13.23
N ARG A 198 9.23 10.30 12.89
CA ARG A 198 10.52 9.95 13.49
C ARG A 198 11.63 10.97 13.15
N SER A 199 12.75 10.89 13.87
CA SER A 199 13.91 11.77 13.64
C SER A 199 14.52 11.64 12.25
N ILE A 200 15.33 12.60 11.84
CA ILE A 200 16.07 12.56 10.57
C ILE A 200 16.94 11.31 10.51
N ASP A 201 17.75 11.06 11.52
CA ASP A 201 18.69 9.92 11.57
C ASP A 201 17.95 8.59 11.46
N TYR A 202 16.79 8.48 12.12
CA TYR A 202 15.96 7.29 12.05
C TYR A 202 15.46 7.04 10.61
N LEU A 203 14.90 8.06 9.96
CA LEU A 203 14.35 7.93 8.60
C LEU A 203 15.45 7.66 7.56
N VAL A 204 16.61 8.31 7.69
CA VAL A 204 17.77 8.07 6.82
C VAL A 204 18.30 6.64 7.04
N ASN A 205 18.39 6.16 8.28
CA ASN A 205 18.81 4.78 8.56
C ASN A 205 17.79 3.77 8.02
N LEU A 206 16.49 3.98 8.24
CA LEU A 206 15.41 3.12 7.72
C LEU A 206 15.46 3.02 6.19
N SER A 207 15.75 4.14 5.50
CA SER A 207 15.82 4.17 4.03
C SER A 207 16.89 3.26 3.42
N LYS A 208 17.87 2.80 4.20
CA LYS A 208 18.87 1.81 3.74
C LYS A 208 18.25 0.45 3.48
N TYR A 209 17.20 0.09 4.21
CA TYR A 209 16.59 -1.24 4.21
C TYR A 209 15.16 -1.26 3.64
N SER A 210 14.54 -0.10 3.47
CA SER A 210 13.15 0.02 3.06
C SER A 210 12.94 1.18 2.09
N ASN A 211 12.08 0.97 1.10
CA ASN A 211 11.43 2.06 0.39
C ASN A 211 10.50 2.81 1.34
N LEU A 212 10.38 4.12 1.19
CA LEU A 212 9.55 4.94 2.06
C LEU A 212 8.40 5.58 1.29
N ASN A 213 7.18 5.34 1.76
CA ASN A 213 5.97 6.10 1.43
C ASN A 213 5.67 7.02 2.61
N ILE A 214 6.04 8.29 2.52
CA ILE A 214 5.83 9.27 3.60
C ILE A 214 4.55 10.03 3.32
N SER A 215 3.54 9.83 4.15
CA SER A 215 2.29 10.59 4.10
C SER A 215 2.37 11.82 4.99
N ILE A 216 2.27 13.01 4.40
CA ILE A 216 2.31 14.27 5.13
C ILE A 216 0.88 14.70 5.44
N HIS A 217 0.57 14.80 6.72
CA HIS A 217 -0.72 15.20 7.27
C HIS A 217 -0.59 16.61 7.84
N ARG A 218 -1.09 17.62 7.11
CA ARG A 218 -0.85 19.05 7.41
C ARG A 218 -1.15 19.45 8.85
N GLN A 219 -2.19 18.88 9.45
CA GLN A 219 -2.62 19.24 10.80
C GLN A 219 -1.68 18.73 11.89
N GLU A 220 -0.91 17.68 11.60
CA GLU A 220 -0.08 16.97 12.55
C GLU A 220 1.42 17.30 12.41
N VAL A 221 1.82 17.95 11.32
CA VAL A 221 3.23 18.18 11.04
C VAL A 221 3.62 19.66 11.06
N ASN A 222 4.82 19.93 11.54
CA ASN A 222 5.48 21.20 11.30
C ASN A 222 6.19 21.14 9.93
N PHE A 223 5.76 21.95 8.97
CA PHE A 223 6.31 21.94 7.61
C PHE A 223 7.82 22.26 7.54
N ARG A 224 8.35 23.09 8.43
CA ARG A 224 9.80 23.37 8.47
C ARG A 224 10.58 22.13 8.85
N LYS A 225 10.19 21.48 9.95
CA LYS A 225 10.83 20.22 10.39
C LYS A 225 10.67 19.11 9.34
N MET A 226 9.52 19.04 8.67
CA MET A 226 9.30 18.06 7.60
C MET A 226 10.19 18.34 6.39
N TYR A 227 10.35 19.62 6.00
CA TYR A 227 11.29 20.01 4.94
C TYR A 227 12.72 19.54 5.26
N ASP A 228 13.20 19.76 6.49
CA ASP A 228 14.56 19.36 6.90
C ASP A 228 14.75 17.83 6.80
N LYS A 229 13.72 17.05 7.16
CA LYS A 229 13.71 15.57 6.99
C LYS A 229 13.76 15.16 5.52
N LEU A 230 12.92 15.76 4.68
CA LEU A 230 12.89 15.45 3.25
C LEU A 230 14.17 15.86 2.54
N LYS A 231 14.76 17.00 2.94
CA LYS A 231 16.07 17.45 2.46
C LYS A 231 17.15 16.42 2.82
N ALA A 232 17.22 15.95 4.06
CA ALA A 232 18.18 14.93 4.45
C ALA A 232 17.96 13.61 3.66
N LEU A 233 16.72 13.20 3.45
CA LEU A 233 16.38 12.03 2.65
C LEU A 233 16.76 12.21 1.17
N SER A 234 16.74 13.41 0.61
CA SER A 234 17.13 13.65 -0.77
C SER A 234 18.64 13.46 -1.01
N TYR A 235 19.47 13.62 0.00
CA TYR A 235 20.92 13.41 -0.04
C TYR A 235 21.37 12.04 0.49
N ARG A 236 20.41 11.13 0.81
CA ARG A 236 20.76 9.81 1.34
C ARG A 236 21.55 8.97 0.33
N ASP A 237 22.46 8.18 0.83
CA ASP A 237 23.13 7.13 0.07
C ASP A 237 22.30 5.83 0.16
N SER A 238 21.29 5.72 -0.68
CA SER A 238 20.44 4.53 -0.77
C SER A 238 19.75 4.42 -2.12
N LYS A 239 19.66 3.19 -2.67
CA LYS A 239 18.93 2.88 -3.89
C LYS A 239 17.42 2.75 -3.67
N ASN A 240 16.96 2.69 -2.42
CA ASN A 240 15.56 2.62 -2.09
C ASN A 240 14.87 3.95 -2.41
N TRP A 241 13.71 3.87 -3.05
CA TRP A 241 12.97 5.08 -3.43
C TRP A 241 12.23 5.69 -2.23
N VAL A 242 12.01 6.99 -2.31
CA VAL A 242 11.17 7.73 -1.36
C VAL A 242 10.05 8.43 -2.14
N ILE A 243 8.83 8.13 -1.78
CA ILE A 243 7.64 8.82 -2.27
C ILE A 243 7.06 9.63 -1.11
N VAL A 244 6.80 10.90 -1.37
CA VAL A 244 6.13 11.82 -0.45
C VAL A 244 4.70 12.05 -0.93
N LYS A 245 3.72 11.71 -0.12
CA LYS A 245 2.30 11.88 -0.39
C LYS A 245 1.78 13.04 0.45
N CYS A 246 1.50 14.17 -0.18
CA CYS A 246 0.85 15.29 0.48
C CYS A 246 -0.66 15.02 0.52
N MET A 247 -1.19 14.79 1.70
CA MET A 247 -2.62 14.48 1.92
C MET A 247 -3.41 15.80 1.95
N ILE A 248 -3.90 16.20 0.78
CA ILE A 248 -4.57 17.49 0.58
C ILE A 248 -6.02 17.40 1.07
N GLU A 249 -6.39 18.21 2.03
CA GLU A 249 -7.76 18.32 2.51
C GLU A 249 -8.58 19.21 1.58
N PRO A 250 -9.90 18.99 1.42
CA PRO A 250 -10.76 19.85 0.62
C PRO A 250 -10.63 21.34 1.01
N GLY A 251 -10.53 22.22 0.04
CA GLY A 251 -10.38 23.66 0.27
C GLY A 251 -9.04 24.11 0.87
N CYS A 252 -8.09 23.18 1.08
CA CYS A 252 -6.83 23.50 1.77
C CYS A 252 -5.60 23.56 0.87
N LEU A 253 -5.72 23.38 -0.44
CA LEU A 253 -4.56 23.36 -1.34
C LEU A 253 -3.70 24.64 -1.25
N SER A 254 -4.31 25.80 -1.03
CA SER A 254 -3.59 27.06 -0.86
C SER A 254 -2.63 27.05 0.34
N LYS A 255 -2.96 26.34 1.41
CA LYS A 255 -2.15 26.21 2.63
C LYS A 255 -0.88 25.37 2.42
N TRP A 256 -0.83 24.59 1.35
CA TRP A 256 0.31 23.77 0.96
C TRP A 256 1.31 24.50 0.06
N LYS A 257 0.92 25.62 -0.54
CA LYS A 257 1.66 26.29 -1.63
C LYS A 257 3.11 26.56 -1.30
N SER A 258 3.41 27.15 -0.13
CA SER A 258 4.78 27.48 0.28
C SER A 258 5.62 26.23 0.52
N PHE A 259 5.03 25.21 1.15
CA PHE A 259 5.72 23.94 1.41
C PHE A 259 6.01 23.19 0.10
N LEU A 260 5.03 23.08 -0.81
CA LEU A 260 5.22 22.45 -2.12
C LEU A 260 6.31 23.16 -2.94
N LYS A 261 6.33 24.50 -2.91
CA LYS A 261 7.38 25.28 -3.56
C LYS A 261 8.78 24.94 -2.99
N ALA A 262 8.87 24.73 -1.69
CA ALA A 262 10.14 24.39 -1.03
C ALA A 262 10.62 22.97 -1.38
N ILE A 263 9.71 21.97 -1.43
CA ILE A 263 10.10 20.56 -1.62
C ILE A 263 10.22 20.13 -3.08
N GLN A 264 9.59 20.85 -4.03
CA GLN A 264 9.59 20.47 -5.46
C GLN A 264 10.99 20.41 -6.10
N HIS A 265 11.98 21.05 -5.50
CA HIS A 265 13.38 21.08 -5.97
C HIS A 265 14.25 19.99 -5.34
N LEU A 266 13.70 19.22 -4.40
CA LEU A 266 14.45 18.13 -3.79
C LEU A 266 14.61 16.97 -4.79
N GLU A 267 15.84 16.52 -4.95
CA GLU A 267 16.19 15.40 -5.82
C GLU A 267 16.00 14.05 -5.10
N ASN A 268 16.02 12.95 -5.85
CA ASN A 268 15.92 11.58 -5.31
C ASN A 268 14.68 11.28 -4.44
N ILE A 269 13.67 12.11 -4.51
CA ILE A 269 12.33 11.87 -3.91
C ILE A 269 11.26 12.20 -4.94
N SER A 270 10.17 11.43 -4.91
CA SER A 270 9.00 11.68 -5.74
C SER A 270 7.89 12.30 -4.90
N ILE A 271 7.25 13.37 -5.38
CA ILE A 271 6.21 14.08 -4.65
C ILE A 271 4.88 13.88 -5.35
N HIS A 272 3.88 13.44 -4.60
CA HIS A 272 2.53 13.22 -5.07
C HIS A 272 1.54 14.01 -4.22
N LEU A 273 0.55 14.62 -4.85
CA LEU A 273 -0.59 15.19 -4.16
C LEU A 273 -1.72 14.15 -4.19
N ASN A 274 -2.28 13.89 -3.03
CA ASN A 274 -3.36 12.92 -2.89
C ASN A 274 -4.59 13.59 -2.29
N THR A 275 -5.74 13.33 -2.87
CA THR A 275 -7.03 13.60 -2.22
C THR A 275 -7.24 12.64 -1.06
N LEU A 276 -8.09 13.01 -0.12
CA LEU A 276 -8.50 12.14 0.98
C LEU A 276 -9.63 11.21 0.53
N TRP A 277 -9.67 10.04 1.14
CA TRP A 277 -10.81 9.14 1.05
C TRP A 277 -11.89 9.58 2.05
N GLY A 278 -13.14 9.39 1.67
CA GLY A 278 -14.25 9.57 2.60
C GLY A 278 -14.19 8.57 3.76
N ILE A 279 -14.78 8.94 4.87
CA ILE A 279 -14.95 8.06 6.03
C ILE A 279 -16.44 7.97 6.37
N SER A 280 -16.84 6.85 6.96
CA SER A 280 -18.22 6.68 7.45
C SER A 280 -18.58 7.74 8.52
N ASN A 281 -19.88 8.01 8.70
CA ASN A 281 -20.34 9.02 9.67
C ASN A 281 -19.87 8.75 11.10
N ASP A 282 -19.74 7.48 11.47
CA ASP A 282 -19.20 7.03 12.76
C ASP A 282 -17.66 6.95 12.78
N ARG A 283 -17.00 7.31 11.70
CA ARG A 283 -15.55 7.25 11.51
C ARG A 283 -14.95 5.85 11.67
N SER A 284 -15.73 4.81 11.54
CA SER A 284 -15.23 3.43 11.75
C SER A 284 -14.44 2.89 10.54
N VAL A 285 -14.82 3.23 9.32
CA VAL A 285 -14.21 2.71 8.08
C VAL A 285 -14.06 3.79 7.01
N TRP A 286 -13.16 3.55 6.05
CA TRP A 286 -13.14 4.32 4.80
C TRP A 286 -14.33 3.91 3.93
N VAL A 287 -14.95 4.91 3.32
CA VAL A 287 -15.86 4.67 2.19
C VAL A 287 -15.04 4.72 0.91
N ASP A 288 -15.43 3.90 -0.09
CA ASP A 288 -14.68 3.75 -1.34
C ASP A 288 -14.80 4.92 -2.31
N GLU A 289 -15.04 6.10 -1.80
CA GLU A 289 -15.22 7.33 -2.56
C GLU A 289 -14.24 8.40 -2.08
N GLN A 290 -13.89 9.29 -3.01
CA GLN A 290 -13.13 10.47 -2.64
C GLN A 290 -13.98 11.33 -1.71
N MET A 291 -13.35 11.92 -0.69
CA MET A 291 -14.02 12.86 0.20
C MET A 291 -14.59 14.05 -0.59
N ASP A 292 -15.78 14.47 -0.25
CA ASP A 292 -16.44 15.63 -0.84
C ASP A 292 -15.74 16.96 -0.50
N GLY A 293 -16.12 18.02 -1.24
CA GLY A 293 -15.69 19.39 -0.96
C GLY A 293 -14.45 19.85 -1.73
N TYR A 294 -13.89 19.03 -2.62
CA TYR A 294 -12.87 19.49 -3.56
C TYR A 294 -13.50 20.27 -4.72
N THR A 295 -12.89 21.39 -5.07
CA THR A 295 -13.23 22.10 -6.31
C THR A 295 -12.59 21.44 -7.53
N ASP A 296 -13.19 21.58 -8.72
CA ASP A 296 -12.61 21.06 -9.98
C ASP A 296 -11.19 21.59 -10.22
N LYS A 297 -10.94 22.83 -9.81
CA LYS A 297 -9.62 23.45 -9.90
C LYS A 297 -8.59 22.73 -9.01
N GLU A 298 -8.96 22.35 -7.78
CA GLU A 298 -8.10 21.59 -6.89
C GLU A 298 -7.83 20.20 -7.45
N LEU A 299 -8.87 19.50 -7.90
CA LEU A 299 -8.74 18.15 -8.49
C LEU A 299 -7.81 18.17 -9.71
N LYS A 300 -7.97 19.17 -10.59
CA LYS A 300 -7.10 19.32 -11.75
C LYS A 300 -5.65 19.61 -11.37
N LEU A 301 -5.39 20.43 -10.35
CA LEU A 301 -4.04 20.71 -9.88
C LEU A 301 -3.42 19.48 -9.19
N ILE A 302 -4.19 18.76 -8.38
CA ILE A 302 -3.74 17.52 -7.70
C ILE A 302 -3.38 16.44 -8.74
N SER A 303 -4.26 16.22 -9.73
CA SER A 303 -4.04 15.18 -10.76
C SER A 303 -2.86 15.48 -11.69
N ASN A 304 -2.57 16.76 -11.95
CA ASN A 304 -1.49 17.19 -12.84
C ASN A 304 -0.16 17.39 -12.11
N PHE A 305 -0.16 17.43 -10.78
CA PHE A 305 1.07 17.61 -10.00
C PHE A 305 1.98 16.38 -10.16
N GLY A 306 3.19 16.59 -10.64
CA GLY A 306 4.15 15.50 -10.88
C GLY A 306 4.17 14.95 -12.30
N GLN A 307 3.27 15.37 -13.20
CA GLN A 307 3.37 15.04 -14.63
C GLN A 307 4.49 15.84 -15.34
N PHE A 308 5.09 16.80 -14.64
CA PHE A 308 6.11 17.70 -15.16
C PHE A 308 7.53 17.43 -14.60
N LYS A 309 7.77 16.22 -14.07
CA LYS A 309 9.12 15.78 -13.66
C LYS A 309 9.59 14.58 -14.45
#